data_4d0ff6976652a1605a9a3ee563e53494
#
_entry.id   4d0ff6976652a1605a9a3ee563e53494
#
_cell.length_a   1.000
_cell.length_b   1.000
_cell.length_c   1.000
_cell.angle_alpha   90.00
_cell.angle_beta   90.00
_cell.angle_gamma   90.00
#
_symmetry.space_group_name_H-M   'P 1'
#
loop_
_entity.id
_entity.type
_entity.pdbx_description
1 polymer ?
#
loop_
_entity_poly.entity_id
_entity_poly.type
_entity_poly.pdbx_seq_one_letter_code
_entity_poly.pdbx_strand_id
1 'polypeptide(L)'
;KIVNVGVMMKGKGFMDKNMNVGMKDFRPEQMKVERILHEEFPDLEIRLEFPVNNLKIDGHPCAGAVLDIAILGYKVAIRMMGEIHQWSKKSRVKDQYQLYALEEAGWQVIDFIKDEFPAVWNRSKKEVKLNEAKEEVLDRLRKEKVAFL
;
A
#
# COMPACT_ATOMS: atom_id res chain seq x y z
N LYS A 1 -3.60 -15.64 1.45
CA LYS A 1 -3.03 -15.93 1.67
C LYS A 1 -2.84 -15.81 1.73
N ILE A 2 -3.12 -15.31 1.78
CA ILE A 2 -2.59 -15.40 2.13
C ILE A 2 -2.58 -15.22 2.27
N VAL A 3 -2.73 -14.87 2.54
CA VAL A 3 -2.25 -14.99 2.89
C VAL A 3 -2.33 -14.90 3.01
N ASN A 4 -2.30 -14.56 3.03
CA ASN A 4 -1.92 -14.81 3.38
C ASN A 4 -2.12 -14.90 3.49
N VAL A 5 -2.38 -14.46 3.85
CA VAL A 5 -2.06 -14.80 4.22
C VAL A 5 -1.98 -15.00 4.35
N GLY A 6 -2.16 -14.86 4.04
CA GLY A 6 -1.56 -15.26 4.56
C GLY A 6 -1.71 -15.67 4.55
N VAL A 7 -1.58 -15.26 4.89
CA VAL A 7 -1.18 -15.73 5.06
C VAL A 7 -1.22 -16.18 5.01
N MET A 8 -1.07 -16.21 5.12
CA MET A 8 -0.67 -16.69 5.29
C MET A 8 -0.58 -17.37 5.37
N MET A 9 -0.47 -17.49 5.63
CA MET A 9 -0.07 -18.05 5.91
C MET A 9 0.04 -18.90 6.14
N LYS A 10 0.25 -19.08 6.57
CA LYS A 10 0.58 -19.80 7.14
C LYS A 10 0.18 -20.57 7.57
N GLY A 11 -0.03 -20.68 7.92
CA GLY A 11 -0.15 -21.20 8.72
C GLY A 11 -0.51 -21.76 9.27
N LYS A 12 -0.59 -21.92 9.99
CA LYS A 12 -0.87 -22.21 10.86
C LYS A 12 -1.27 -22.25 11.50
N GLY A 13 -1.36 -22.36 11.83
CA GLY A 13 -1.64 -22.09 12.38
C GLY A 13 -1.84 -21.43 12.58
N PHE A 14 -1.62 -21.18 12.41
CA PHE A 14 -1.75 -20.45 12.45
C PHE A 14 -2.48 -20.12 12.30
N MET A 15 -2.97 -20.54 12.80
CA MET A 15 -3.59 -19.80 12.37
C MET A 15 -4.39 -18.76 13.01
N ASP A 16 -5.40 -18.72 13.98
CA ASP A 16 -6.18 -17.59 14.47
C ASP A 16 -5.30 -16.59 15.18
N LYS A 17 -4.44 -17.09 16.02
CA LYS A 17 -3.46 -16.23 16.69
C LYS A 17 -2.63 -15.47 15.67
N ASN A 18 -2.21 -16.16 14.64
CA ASN A 18 -1.34 -15.55 13.64
C ASN A 18 -2.05 -14.44 12.89
N MET A 19 -3.32 -14.62 12.61
CA MET A 19 -4.10 -13.58 11.96
C MET A 19 -4.22 -12.34 12.83
N ASN A 20 -4.46 -12.52 14.14
CA ASN A 20 -4.55 -11.40 15.05
C ASN A 20 -3.23 -10.65 15.16
N VAL A 21 -2.13 -11.39 15.21
CA VAL A 21 -0.79 -10.77 15.25
C VAL A 21 -0.54 -10.00 13.97
N GLY A 22 -0.87 -10.59 12.82
CA GLY A 22 -0.69 -9.91 11.53
C GLY A 22 -1.44 -8.61 11.44
N MET A 23 -2.67 -8.58 11.94
CA MET A 23 -3.46 -7.36 11.91
C MET A 23 -2.89 -6.26 12.79
N LYS A 24 -2.21 -6.62 13.88
CA LYS A 24 -1.57 -5.64 14.76
C LYS A 24 -0.42 -4.93 14.06
N ASP A 25 0.17 -5.55 13.05
CA ASP A 25 1.31 -4.97 12.34
C ASP A 25 0.89 -3.94 11.30
N PHE A 26 -0.40 -3.88 10.96
CA PHE A 26 -0.87 -2.90 9.99
C PHE A 26 -0.98 -1.53 10.64
N ARG A 27 -0.39 -0.53 9.97
CA ARG A 27 -0.38 0.83 10.49
C ARG A 27 -1.76 1.48 10.33
N PRO A 28 -2.13 2.39 11.25
CA PRO A 28 -3.45 3.06 11.18
C PRO A 28 -3.70 3.80 9.87
N GLU A 29 -2.70 4.49 9.34
CA GLU A 29 -2.86 5.24 8.09
C GLU A 29 -3.10 4.31 6.90
N GLN A 30 -2.45 3.15 6.89
CA GLN A 30 -2.64 2.14 5.85
C GLN A 30 -4.06 1.60 5.90
N MET A 31 -4.55 1.30 7.09
CA MET A 31 -5.90 0.79 7.26
C MET A 31 -6.96 1.84 6.91
N LYS A 32 -6.67 3.11 7.21
CA LYS A 32 -7.57 4.21 6.86
C LYS A 32 -7.74 4.32 5.36
N VAL A 33 -6.64 4.26 4.61
CA VAL A 33 -6.69 4.31 3.15
C VAL A 33 -7.44 3.11 2.60
N GLU A 34 -7.18 1.92 3.12
CA GLU A 34 -7.89 0.73 2.69
C GLU A 34 -9.39 0.89 2.87
N ARG A 35 -9.81 1.40 4.03
CA ARG A 35 -11.22 1.59 4.31
C ARG A 35 -11.86 2.58 3.35
N ILE A 36 -11.17 3.69 3.08
CA ILE A 36 -11.68 4.69 2.13
C ILE A 36 -11.88 4.04 0.76
N LEU A 37 -10.90 3.25 0.31
CA LEU A 37 -10.99 2.58 -0.99
C LEU A 37 -12.15 1.59 -1.03
N HIS A 38 -12.36 0.83 0.04
CA HIS A 38 -13.49 -0.11 0.10
C HIS A 38 -14.83 0.60 0.07
N GLU A 39 -14.95 1.73 0.74
CA GLU A 39 -16.19 2.47 0.78
C GLU A 39 -16.51 3.16 -0.54
N GLU A 40 -15.49 3.70 -1.21
CA GLU A 40 -15.69 4.43 -2.46
C GLU A 40 -15.73 3.52 -3.68
N PHE A 41 -15.03 2.40 -3.63
CA PHE A 41 -14.90 1.47 -4.76
C PHE A 41 -15.10 0.04 -4.26
N PRO A 42 -16.33 -0.34 -3.90
CA PRO A 42 -16.56 -1.64 -3.23
C PRO A 42 -16.23 -2.86 -4.08
N ASP A 43 -16.10 -2.69 -5.39
CA ASP A 43 -15.78 -3.82 -6.28
C ASP A 43 -14.29 -4.07 -6.44
N LEU A 44 -13.44 -3.23 -5.87
CA LEU A 44 -11.99 -3.42 -5.98
C LEU A 44 -11.52 -4.57 -5.12
N GLU A 45 -10.58 -5.33 -5.67
CA GLU A 45 -9.90 -6.37 -4.89
C GLU A 45 -8.64 -5.73 -4.30
N ILE A 46 -8.65 -5.53 -2.98
CA ILE A 46 -7.59 -4.83 -2.28
C ILE A 46 -6.88 -5.79 -1.34
N ARG A 47 -5.55 -5.77 -1.34
CA ARG A 47 -4.73 -6.56 -0.43
C ARG A 47 -3.73 -5.67 0.27
N LEU A 48 -3.55 -5.91 1.57
CA LEU A 48 -2.52 -5.23 2.36
C LEU A 48 -1.30 -6.13 2.45
N GLU A 49 -0.12 -5.52 2.54
CA GLU A 49 1.15 -6.23 2.67
C GLU A 49 1.27 -7.34 1.62
N PHE A 50 1.07 -6.96 0.37
CA PHE A 50 1.01 -7.90 -0.74
C PHE A 50 2.39 -8.13 -1.34
N PRO A 51 2.91 -9.36 -1.32
CA PRO A 51 4.25 -9.63 -1.87
C PRO A 51 4.22 -9.72 -3.39
N VAL A 52 5.21 -9.10 -4.03
CA VAL A 52 5.43 -9.21 -5.47
C VAL A 52 6.82 -9.78 -5.67
N ASN A 53 6.88 -10.93 -6.32
CA ASN A 53 8.13 -11.64 -6.56
C ASN A 53 8.51 -11.58 -8.03
N ASN A 54 9.70 -12.08 -8.35
CA ASN A 54 10.18 -12.18 -9.74
C ASN A 54 10.26 -10.83 -10.45
N LEU A 55 10.62 -9.80 -9.70
CA LEU A 55 10.80 -8.47 -10.27
C LEU A 55 12.13 -8.40 -11.01
N LYS A 56 12.18 -7.53 -12.03
CA LYS A 56 13.37 -7.35 -12.86
C LYS A 56 13.56 -5.87 -13.16
N ILE A 57 14.80 -5.49 -13.42
CA ILE A 57 15.15 -4.18 -13.95
C ILE A 57 15.99 -4.43 -15.20
N ASP A 58 15.50 -3.98 -16.35
CA ASP A 58 16.17 -4.20 -17.64
C ASP A 58 16.49 -5.69 -17.88
N GLY A 59 15.54 -6.55 -17.49
CA GLY A 59 15.68 -7.99 -17.66
C GLY A 59 16.52 -8.70 -16.60
N HIS A 60 17.13 -7.95 -15.68
CA HIS A 60 17.96 -8.54 -14.61
C HIS A 60 17.13 -8.78 -13.36
N PRO A 61 17.14 -9.98 -12.79
CA PRO A 61 16.37 -10.26 -11.57
C PRO A 61 16.79 -9.35 -10.43
N CYS A 62 15.81 -8.94 -9.63
CA CYS A 62 16.08 -8.15 -8.44
C CYS A 62 15.17 -8.64 -7.31
N ALA A 63 15.37 -8.07 -6.11
CA ALA A 63 14.59 -8.47 -4.94
C ALA A 63 13.12 -8.18 -5.15
N GLY A 64 12.27 -9.01 -4.55
CA GLY A 64 10.83 -8.75 -4.54
C GLY A 64 10.47 -7.56 -3.68
N ALA A 65 9.21 -7.19 -3.72
CA ALA A 65 8.68 -6.07 -2.95
C ALA A 65 7.45 -6.52 -2.18
N VAL A 66 7.17 -5.85 -1.06
CA VAL A 66 5.90 -6.02 -0.36
C VAL A 66 5.16 -4.69 -0.49
N LEU A 67 3.98 -4.73 -1.10
CA LEU A 67 3.20 -3.53 -1.34
C LEU A 67 2.31 -3.24 -0.14
N ASP A 68 2.36 -2.01 0.37
CA ASP A 68 1.51 -1.64 1.51
C ASP A 68 0.04 -1.86 1.17
N ILE A 69 -0.39 -1.38 0.01
CA ILE A 69 -1.74 -1.59 -0.49
C ILE A 69 -1.65 -1.94 -1.96
N ALA A 70 -2.22 -3.09 -2.35
CA ALA A 70 -2.26 -3.51 -3.73
C ALA A 70 -3.71 -3.58 -4.20
N ILE A 71 -4.00 -2.96 -5.33
CA ILE A 71 -5.31 -3.05 -5.97
C ILE A 71 -5.14 -3.99 -7.15
N LEU A 72 -5.57 -5.23 -6.94
CA LEU A 72 -5.41 -6.29 -7.92
C LEU A 72 -6.40 -6.09 -9.07
N GLY A 73 -6.04 -6.61 -10.23
CA GLY A 73 -6.85 -6.41 -11.42
C GLY A 73 -6.47 -5.15 -12.18
N TYR A 74 -6.16 -4.08 -11.48
CA TYR A 74 -5.71 -2.82 -12.10
C TYR A 74 -4.21 -2.63 -11.93
N LYS A 75 -3.56 -3.44 -11.12
CA LYS A 75 -2.12 -3.37 -10.82
C LYS A 75 -1.72 -1.97 -10.35
N VAL A 76 -2.46 -1.46 -9.37
CA VAL A 76 -2.13 -0.20 -8.72
C VAL A 76 -1.54 -0.52 -7.34
N ALA A 77 -0.38 0.05 -7.06
CA ALA A 77 0.32 -0.13 -5.79
C ALA A 77 0.41 1.21 -5.07
N ILE A 78 -0.10 1.27 -3.85
CA ILE A 78 0.01 2.46 -3.03
C ILE A 78 1.08 2.19 -1.98
N ARG A 79 2.11 3.05 -1.92
CA ARG A 79 3.15 2.95 -0.91
C ARG A 79 2.92 4.04 0.13
N MET A 80 2.92 3.65 1.40
CA MET A 80 2.70 4.59 2.50
C MET A 80 4.07 5.10 2.97
N MET A 81 4.37 6.38 2.67
CA MET A 81 5.69 6.96 2.87
C MET A 81 5.65 7.93 4.07
N GLY A 82 6.05 7.42 5.24
CA GLY A 82 5.97 8.20 6.49
C GLY A 82 7.04 9.27 6.61
N GLU A 83 8.16 8.93 7.24
CA GLU A 83 9.20 9.92 7.59
C GLU A 83 10.29 9.98 6.51
N ILE A 84 9.90 10.38 5.31
CA ILE A 84 10.79 10.33 4.15
C ILE A 84 12.06 11.17 4.33
N HIS A 85 11.97 12.30 5.01
CA HIS A 85 13.12 13.18 5.22
C HIS A 85 14.16 12.59 6.18
N GLN A 86 13.79 11.58 6.94
CA GLN A 86 14.70 10.90 7.87
C GLN A 86 15.34 9.66 7.25
N TRP A 87 15.00 9.34 6.01
CA TRP A 87 15.54 8.16 5.37
C TRP A 87 16.99 8.35 4.98
N SER A 88 17.77 7.29 5.15
CA SER A 88 19.16 7.30 4.71
C SER A 88 19.21 7.33 3.18
N LYS A 89 20.37 7.76 2.65
CA LYS A 89 20.60 7.71 1.21
C LYS A 89 20.41 6.30 0.65
N LYS A 90 20.88 5.28 1.40
CA LYS A 90 20.74 3.88 1.00
C LYS A 90 19.27 3.47 0.86
N SER A 91 18.46 3.88 1.81
CA SER A 91 17.02 3.56 1.77
C SER A 91 16.34 4.22 0.58
N ARG A 92 16.70 5.46 0.27
CA ARG A 92 16.13 6.16 -0.89
C ARG A 92 16.50 5.49 -2.20
N VAL A 93 17.74 5.05 -2.32
CA VAL A 93 18.19 4.34 -3.52
C VAL A 93 17.43 3.02 -3.66
N LYS A 94 17.26 2.28 -2.56
CA LYS A 94 16.52 1.03 -2.58
C LYS A 94 15.07 1.24 -3.01
N ASP A 95 14.44 2.29 -2.51
CA ASP A 95 13.06 2.64 -2.88
C ASP A 95 12.94 2.96 -4.35
N GLN A 96 13.92 3.67 -4.89
CA GLN A 96 13.92 4.04 -6.30
C GLN A 96 14.04 2.81 -7.20
N TYR A 97 14.91 1.87 -6.84
CA TYR A 97 15.02 0.61 -7.58
C TYR A 97 13.74 -0.19 -7.50
N GLN A 98 13.10 -0.22 -6.34
CA GLN A 98 11.83 -0.92 -6.19
C GLN A 98 10.77 -0.32 -7.09
N LEU A 99 10.70 1.03 -7.16
CA LEU A 99 9.77 1.72 -8.04
C LEU A 99 9.98 1.31 -9.50
N TYR A 100 11.24 1.34 -9.97
CA TYR A 100 11.54 0.96 -11.35
C TYR A 100 11.13 -0.48 -11.63
N ALA A 101 11.43 -1.40 -10.71
CA ALA A 101 11.11 -2.81 -10.89
C ALA A 101 9.59 -3.02 -10.95
N LEU A 102 8.84 -2.33 -10.10
CA LEU A 102 7.38 -2.45 -10.09
C LEU A 102 6.79 -1.87 -11.38
N GLU A 103 7.28 -0.73 -11.82
CA GLU A 103 6.78 -0.13 -13.05
C GLU A 103 7.09 -1.02 -14.26
N GLU A 104 8.26 -1.62 -14.31
CA GLU A 104 8.60 -2.55 -15.38
C GLU A 104 7.68 -3.76 -15.38
N ALA A 105 7.23 -4.19 -14.19
CA ALA A 105 6.30 -5.30 -14.06
C ALA A 105 4.84 -4.90 -14.35
N GLY A 106 4.59 -3.65 -14.70
CA GLY A 106 3.26 -3.17 -15.09
C GLY A 106 2.45 -2.55 -13.97
N TRP A 107 3.05 -2.29 -12.82
CA TRP A 107 2.34 -1.66 -11.70
C TRP A 107 2.37 -0.14 -11.86
N GLN A 108 1.23 0.49 -11.60
CA GLN A 108 1.18 1.94 -11.38
C GLN A 108 1.43 2.16 -9.90
N VAL A 109 2.54 2.82 -9.58
CA VAL A 109 2.95 3.04 -8.19
C VAL A 109 2.59 4.46 -7.79
N ILE A 110 1.88 4.59 -6.67
CA ILE A 110 1.45 5.89 -6.15
C ILE A 110 1.98 5.99 -4.72
N ASP A 111 2.80 7.01 -4.48
CA ASP A 111 3.38 7.23 -3.16
C ASP A 111 2.52 8.22 -2.38
N PHE A 112 2.00 7.78 -1.24
CA PHE A 112 1.27 8.63 -0.31
C PHE A 112 2.28 9.12 0.73
N ILE A 113 2.79 10.32 0.53
CA ILE A 113 3.83 10.90 1.39
C ILE A 113 3.15 11.65 2.51
N LYS A 114 3.58 11.38 3.75
CA LYS A 114 2.93 11.91 4.95
C LYS A 114 2.67 13.42 4.88
N ASP A 115 3.67 14.19 4.43
CA ASP A 115 3.54 15.64 4.37
C ASP A 115 2.46 16.11 3.39
N GLU A 116 2.13 15.29 2.41
CA GLU A 116 1.10 15.59 1.41
C GLU A 116 -0.28 15.05 1.82
N PHE A 117 -0.35 14.23 2.86
CA PHE A 117 -1.58 13.58 3.29
C PHE A 117 -1.80 13.75 4.80
N PRO A 118 -1.85 15.01 5.28
CA PRO A 118 -1.94 15.24 6.73
C PRO A 118 -3.18 14.62 7.37
N ALA A 119 -4.31 14.58 6.66
CA ALA A 119 -5.52 14.00 7.24
C ALA A 119 -5.46 12.47 7.29
N VAL A 120 -4.82 11.83 6.30
CA VAL A 120 -4.62 10.38 6.33
C VAL A 120 -3.79 9.97 7.56
N TRP A 121 -2.75 10.72 7.88
CA TRP A 121 -1.89 10.43 9.05
C TRP A 121 -2.43 10.99 10.35
N ASN A 122 -3.55 11.76 10.32
CA ASN A 122 -4.18 12.29 11.53
C ASN A 122 -4.91 11.15 12.24
N ARG A 123 -4.76 11.10 13.55
CA ARG A 123 -5.35 10.02 14.34
C ARG A 123 -6.77 10.30 14.84
N SER A 124 -7.30 11.50 14.57
CA SER A 124 -8.66 11.83 14.95
C SER A 124 -9.66 10.97 14.21
N LYS A 125 -10.70 10.52 14.91
CA LYS A 125 -11.79 9.76 14.31
C LYS A 125 -13.01 10.63 14.06
N LYS A 126 -12.88 11.95 14.23
CA LYS A 126 -13.97 12.87 13.96
C LYS A 126 -14.32 12.84 12.48
N GLU A 127 -15.61 12.97 12.18
CA GLU A 127 -16.09 12.88 10.81
C GLU A 127 -15.43 13.87 9.88
N VAL A 128 -15.20 15.10 10.35
CA VAL A 128 -14.59 16.13 9.51
C VAL A 128 -13.18 15.70 9.08
N LYS A 129 -12.40 15.09 9.98
CA LYS A 129 -11.05 14.64 9.64
C LYS A 129 -11.07 13.41 8.72
N LEU A 130 -12.03 12.52 8.91
CA LEU A 130 -12.20 11.37 8.02
C LEU A 130 -12.58 11.82 6.62
N ASN A 131 -13.45 12.84 6.51
CA ASN A 131 -13.80 13.40 5.20
C ASN A 131 -12.62 14.08 4.53
N GLU A 132 -11.78 14.78 5.28
CA GLU A 132 -10.57 15.37 4.73
C GLU A 132 -9.61 14.29 4.20
N ALA A 133 -9.45 13.20 4.95
CA ALA A 133 -8.61 12.10 4.50
C ALA A 133 -9.15 11.49 3.21
N LYS A 134 -10.44 11.30 3.13
CA LYS A 134 -11.09 10.78 1.93
C LYS A 134 -10.80 11.68 0.72
N GLU A 135 -10.93 13.00 0.89
CA GLU A 135 -10.66 13.93 -0.20
C GLU A 135 -9.19 13.89 -0.63
N GLU A 136 -8.28 13.78 0.34
CA GLU A 136 -6.85 13.64 -0.01
C GLU A 136 -6.61 12.42 -0.89
N VAL A 137 -7.18 11.29 -0.52
CA VAL A 137 -7.02 10.05 -1.28
C VAL A 137 -7.63 10.18 -2.67
N LEU A 138 -8.88 10.64 -2.75
CA LEU A 138 -9.58 10.73 -4.03
C LEU A 138 -8.91 11.74 -4.96
N ASP A 139 -8.47 12.88 -4.44
CA ASP A 139 -7.76 13.87 -5.26
C ASP A 139 -6.49 13.27 -5.86
N ARG A 140 -5.74 12.52 -5.06
CA ARG A 140 -4.50 11.91 -5.58
C ARG A 140 -4.81 10.88 -6.66
N LEU A 141 -5.84 10.05 -6.45
CA LEU A 141 -6.22 9.06 -7.46
C LEU A 141 -6.64 9.75 -8.77
N ARG A 142 -7.34 10.88 -8.68
CA ARG A 142 -7.71 11.65 -9.87
C ARG A 142 -6.48 12.18 -10.60
N LYS A 143 -5.52 12.73 -9.86
CA LYS A 143 -4.28 13.25 -10.45
C LYS A 143 -3.48 12.15 -11.13
N GLU A 144 -3.48 10.95 -10.55
CA GLU A 144 -2.75 9.81 -11.09
C GLU A 144 -3.53 9.11 -12.20
N LYS A 145 -4.77 9.51 -12.43
CA LYS A 145 -5.64 8.99 -13.51
C LYS A 145 -5.74 7.47 -13.45
N VAL A 146 -6.00 6.94 -12.27
CA VAL A 146 -6.16 5.49 -12.11
C VAL A 146 -7.35 4.99 -12.91
N ALA A 147 -7.23 3.77 -13.45
CA ALA A 147 -8.19 3.23 -14.40
C ALA A 147 -9.56 2.93 -13.79
N PHE A 148 -9.64 2.74 -12.47
CA PHE A 148 -10.91 2.37 -11.83
C PHE A 148 -11.76 3.57 -11.40
N LEU A 149 -11.35 4.76 -11.70
CA LEU A 149 -12.18 5.94 -11.40
C LEU A 149 -13.38 6.02 -12.32
#